data_550799adf0e6b749ed559e880a007504
#
_entry.id   550799adf0e6b749ed559e880a007504
#
_cell.length_a   1.000
_cell.length_b   1.000
_cell.length_c   1.000
_cell.angle_alpha   90.00
_cell.angle_beta   90.00
_cell.angle_gamma   90.00
#
_symmetry.space_group_name_H-M   'P 1'
#
loop_
_entity.id
_entity.type
_entity.pdbx_description
1 polymer ?
#
loop_
_entity_poly.entity_id
_entity_poly.type
_entity_poly.pdbx_seq_one_letter_code
_entity_poly.pdbx_strand_id
1 'polypeptide(L)'
;MVAPLSLARINDILPIETVEWDIQRNDELSGDGNGDLWQAELADPFWRATVTLGRGLHAELKRIAARIRALEGAKQSFLLVDPLSPFPAADPKGTIVAGATVKIRATGNRYLAQVNGLPANYVLTEGDKMQIVYGTQEAPRYAFVEVSQDVIGTAGGIADIRVYPRLPMTLAIGAPVTLARPACAMIIQPTTHKPGTARRSVTEGAAFTALQKKRS
;
A
#
# COMPACT_ATOMS: atom_id res chain seq x y z
N MET A 1 7.75 8.78 -17.64
CA MET A 1 6.79 8.35 -16.61
C MET A 1 7.17 9.06 -15.31
N VAL A 2 6.21 9.62 -14.55
CA VAL A 2 6.51 10.38 -13.34
C VAL A 2 6.48 9.45 -12.13
N ALA A 3 7.58 9.41 -11.36
CA ALA A 3 7.64 8.64 -10.10
C ALA A 3 6.58 9.12 -9.11
N PRO A 4 6.10 8.25 -8.20
CA PRO A 4 5.17 8.67 -7.16
C PRO A 4 5.81 9.69 -6.22
N LEU A 5 5.02 10.65 -5.75
CA LEU A 5 5.47 11.60 -4.72
C LEU A 5 5.82 10.84 -3.43
N SER A 6 6.90 11.26 -2.79
CA SER A 6 7.38 10.64 -1.55
C SER A 6 6.40 10.82 -0.39
N LEU A 7 6.57 10.03 0.68
CA LEU A 7 5.77 10.10 1.90
C LEU A 7 5.75 11.51 2.49
N ALA A 8 6.90 12.17 2.56
CA ALA A 8 7.02 13.54 3.10
C ALA A 8 6.23 14.60 2.31
N ARG A 9 5.93 14.33 1.03
CA ARG A 9 5.20 15.29 0.18
C ARG A 9 3.69 15.21 0.36
N ILE A 10 3.16 14.03 0.69
CA ILE A 10 1.72 13.82 0.83
C ILE A 10 1.41 13.13 2.17
N ASN A 11 1.82 11.89 2.38
CA ASN A 11 1.42 11.07 3.52
C ASN A 11 1.67 11.76 4.88
N ASP A 12 2.90 12.25 5.09
CA ASP A 12 3.34 12.76 6.40
C ASP A 12 2.73 14.13 6.77
N ILE A 13 2.07 14.78 5.82
CA ILE A 13 1.38 16.07 6.04
C ILE A 13 -0.14 15.92 6.21
N LEU A 14 -0.68 14.73 5.94
CA LEU A 14 -2.11 14.50 6.07
C LEU A 14 -2.48 14.29 7.54
N PRO A 15 -3.36 15.12 8.13
CA PRO A 15 -3.92 14.88 9.46
C PRO A 15 -4.98 13.78 9.37
N ILE A 16 -4.54 12.55 9.13
CA ILE A 16 -5.44 11.41 8.95
C ILE A 16 -6.16 11.13 10.26
N GLU A 17 -7.48 11.12 10.23
CA GLU A 17 -8.34 10.75 11.35
C GLU A 17 -8.78 9.30 11.25
N THR A 18 -9.28 8.90 10.07
CA THR A 18 -9.67 7.52 9.79
C THR A 18 -9.24 7.09 8.41
N VAL A 19 -8.90 5.82 8.29
CA VAL A 19 -8.66 5.18 6.99
C VAL A 19 -9.38 3.84 6.98
N GLU A 20 -10.20 3.63 5.97
CA GLU A 20 -10.68 2.32 5.59
C GLU A 20 -9.75 1.81 4.48
N TRP A 21 -8.99 0.77 4.76
CA TRP A 21 -7.98 0.22 3.86
C TRP A 21 -8.31 -1.22 3.54
N ASP A 22 -8.65 -1.48 2.28
CA ASP A 22 -9.07 -2.82 1.86
C ASP A 22 -8.66 -3.11 0.41
N ILE A 23 -8.86 -4.35 0.02
CA ILE A 23 -8.59 -4.82 -1.33
C ILE A 23 -9.89 -4.82 -2.14
N GLN A 24 -9.89 -4.06 -3.21
CA GLN A 24 -10.97 -4.11 -4.19
C GLN A 24 -10.73 -5.27 -5.16
N ARG A 25 -11.66 -6.21 -5.19
CA ARG A 25 -11.71 -7.30 -6.17
C ARG A 25 -12.58 -6.88 -7.36
N ASN A 26 -12.21 -7.36 -8.54
CA ASN A 26 -12.98 -7.18 -9.77
C ASN A 26 -13.40 -8.56 -10.27
N ASP A 27 -14.33 -9.15 -9.55
CA ASP A 27 -14.82 -10.50 -9.82
C ASP A 27 -16.25 -10.43 -10.33
N GLU A 28 -16.59 -11.36 -11.21
CA GLU A 28 -17.97 -11.63 -11.58
C GLU A 28 -18.40 -12.93 -10.92
N LEU A 29 -19.57 -12.91 -10.30
CA LEU A 29 -20.18 -14.08 -9.71
C LEU A 29 -21.39 -14.47 -10.55
N SER A 30 -21.37 -15.69 -11.08
CA SER A 30 -22.47 -16.27 -11.86
C SER A 30 -22.96 -17.55 -11.17
N GLY A 31 -24.26 -17.80 -11.21
CA GLY A 31 -24.86 -19.01 -10.67
C GLY A 31 -25.61 -19.79 -11.75
N ASP A 32 -25.65 -21.09 -11.63
CA ASP A 32 -26.52 -21.93 -12.42
C ASP A 32 -27.85 -22.23 -11.69
N GLY A 33 -28.81 -22.81 -12.40
CA GLY A 33 -30.11 -23.15 -11.84
C GLY A 33 -30.09 -24.23 -10.75
N ASN A 34 -28.95 -24.86 -10.50
CA ASN A 34 -28.76 -25.90 -9.47
C ASN A 34 -28.20 -25.33 -8.15
N GLY A 35 -27.88 -24.02 -8.11
CA GLY A 35 -27.32 -23.34 -6.95
C GLY A 35 -25.81 -23.34 -6.86
N ASP A 36 -25.11 -23.83 -7.86
CA ASP A 36 -23.64 -23.70 -7.96
C ASP A 36 -23.27 -22.28 -8.35
N LEU A 37 -22.24 -21.74 -7.67
CA LEU A 37 -21.73 -20.39 -7.91
C LEU A 37 -20.33 -20.46 -8.54
N TRP A 38 -20.17 -19.75 -9.64
CA TRP A 38 -18.91 -19.62 -10.37
C TRP A 38 -18.38 -18.21 -10.23
N GLN A 39 -17.13 -18.08 -9.82
CA GLN A 39 -16.44 -16.80 -9.70
C GLN A 39 -15.38 -16.68 -10.79
N ALA A 40 -15.47 -15.63 -11.60
CA ALA A 40 -14.48 -15.26 -12.60
C ALA A 40 -13.77 -13.98 -12.13
N GLU A 41 -12.43 -14.05 -12.02
CA GLU A 41 -11.60 -12.88 -11.76
C GLU A 41 -11.36 -12.12 -13.06
N LEU A 42 -11.98 -10.95 -13.21
CA LEU A 42 -11.87 -10.12 -14.43
C LEU A 42 -10.57 -9.31 -14.46
N ALA A 43 -10.03 -8.95 -13.30
CA ALA A 43 -8.76 -8.25 -13.17
C ALA A 43 -8.10 -8.55 -11.82
N ASP A 44 -6.76 -8.43 -11.78
CA ASP A 44 -6.01 -8.55 -10.53
C ASP A 44 -6.55 -7.61 -9.45
N PRO A 45 -6.80 -8.08 -8.22
CA PRO A 45 -7.24 -7.25 -7.10
C PRO A 45 -6.24 -6.14 -6.79
N PHE A 46 -6.70 -5.01 -6.30
CA PHE A 46 -5.86 -3.86 -5.96
C PHE A 46 -6.30 -3.19 -4.65
N TRP A 47 -5.36 -2.49 -4.01
CA TRP A 47 -5.63 -1.78 -2.77
C TRP A 47 -6.44 -0.52 -3.00
N ARG A 48 -7.38 -0.30 -2.12
CA ARG A 48 -8.21 0.91 -2.03
C ARG A 48 -8.14 1.46 -0.62
N ALA A 49 -8.00 2.78 -0.50
CA ALA A 49 -8.02 3.47 0.78
C ALA A 49 -9.04 4.61 0.74
N THR A 50 -9.99 4.61 1.66
CA THR A 50 -10.89 5.75 1.90
C THR A 50 -10.36 6.51 3.10
N VAL A 51 -9.87 7.72 2.87
CA VAL A 51 -9.17 8.54 3.87
C VAL A 51 -10.06 9.69 4.29
N THR A 52 -10.30 9.81 5.60
CA THR A 52 -10.93 10.98 6.20
C THR A 52 -9.87 11.77 6.97
N LEU A 53 -9.86 13.07 6.76
CA LEU A 53 -8.92 13.98 7.42
C LEU A 53 -9.58 14.62 8.63
N GLY A 54 -8.82 14.74 9.69
CA GLY A 54 -9.24 15.37 10.92
C GLY A 54 -9.55 16.85 10.75
N ARG A 55 -10.34 17.38 11.69
CA ARG A 55 -10.63 18.80 11.79
C ARG A 55 -9.32 19.58 12.02
N GLY A 56 -9.13 20.66 11.28
CA GLY A 56 -7.95 21.50 11.38
C GLY A 56 -8.20 22.95 11.04
N LEU A 57 -7.15 23.77 11.14
CA LEU A 57 -7.22 25.18 10.76
C LEU A 57 -7.47 25.35 9.25
N HIS A 58 -8.19 26.39 8.87
CA HIS A 58 -8.47 26.68 7.46
C HIS A 58 -7.19 26.72 6.58
N ALA A 59 -6.12 27.32 7.11
CA ALA A 59 -4.86 27.43 6.37
C ALA A 59 -4.23 26.07 6.08
N GLU A 60 -4.30 25.14 7.01
CA GLU A 60 -3.74 23.80 6.88
C GLU A 60 -4.52 22.96 5.87
N LEU A 61 -5.84 22.84 6.09
CA LEU A 61 -6.71 22.04 5.19
C LEU A 61 -6.75 22.62 3.77
N LYS A 62 -6.73 23.96 3.64
CA LYS A 62 -6.60 24.65 2.35
C LYS A 62 -5.33 24.25 1.59
N ARG A 63 -4.18 24.18 2.30
CA ARG A 63 -2.90 23.77 1.69
C ARG A 63 -2.94 22.31 1.26
N ILE A 64 -3.50 21.43 2.08
CA ILE A 64 -3.66 20.01 1.76
C ILE A 64 -4.58 19.84 0.54
N ALA A 65 -5.73 20.50 0.52
CA ALA A 65 -6.66 20.44 -0.60
C ALA A 65 -6.01 20.96 -1.91
N ALA A 66 -5.18 22.00 -1.83
CA ALA A 66 -4.43 22.49 -2.99
C ALA A 66 -3.42 21.45 -3.50
N ARG A 67 -2.71 20.76 -2.61
CA ARG A 67 -1.77 19.68 -2.99
C ARG A 67 -2.50 18.49 -3.62
N ILE A 68 -3.63 18.08 -3.06
CA ILE A 68 -4.44 16.99 -3.62
C ILE A 68 -4.95 17.37 -5.02
N ARG A 69 -5.44 18.59 -5.21
CA ARG A 69 -5.86 19.06 -6.55
C ARG A 69 -4.71 19.10 -7.55
N ALA A 70 -3.50 19.45 -7.10
CA ALA A 70 -2.30 19.47 -7.95
C ALA A 70 -1.84 18.08 -8.42
N LEU A 71 -2.36 16.97 -7.84
CA LEU A 71 -2.16 15.62 -8.36
C LEU A 71 -2.93 15.35 -9.67
N GLU A 72 -3.85 16.23 -10.03
CA GLU A 72 -4.70 16.10 -11.23
C GLU A 72 -5.38 14.72 -11.30
N GLY A 73 -5.92 14.27 -10.16
CA GLY A 73 -6.59 12.97 -10.04
C GLY A 73 -5.63 11.79 -10.21
N ALA A 74 -5.75 11.07 -11.31
CA ALA A 74 -4.97 9.87 -11.57
C ALA A 74 -3.63 10.12 -12.30
N LYS A 75 -3.31 11.36 -12.69
CA LYS A 75 -2.09 11.64 -13.46
C LYS A 75 -0.83 11.48 -12.60
N GLN A 76 -0.81 12.09 -11.42
CA GLN A 76 0.31 12.00 -10.48
C GLN A 76 -0.01 11.00 -9.37
N SER A 77 0.82 9.98 -9.21
CA SER A 77 0.76 9.06 -8.07
C SER A 77 1.55 9.57 -6.87
N PHE A 78 1.22 9.05 -5.70
CA PHE A 78 1.89 9.33 -4.44
C PHE A 78 1.98 8.05 -3.58
N LEU A 79 2.89 8.04 -2.64
CA LEU A 79 3.05 6.96 -1.68
C LEU A 79 2.15 7.20 -0.46
N LEU A 80 1.40 6.18 -0.05
CA LEU A 80 0.54 6.19 1.13
C LEU A 80 0.84 4.97 1.99
N VAL A 81 1.02 5.17 3.30
CA VAL A 81 1.22 4.11 4.30
C VAL A 81 -0.14 3.76 4.91
N ASP A 82 -0.38 2.46 5.11
CA ASP A 82 -1.52 2.00 5.89
C ASP A 82 -1.30 2.30 7.37
N PRO A 83 -2.10 3.19 8.00
CA PRO A 83 -1.93 3.51 9.42
C PRO A 83 -2.18 2.33 10.36
N LEU A 84 -2.91 1.31 9.90
CA LEU A 84 -3.17 0.11 10.70
C LEU A 84 -1.93 -0.80 10.80
N SER A 85 -1.06 -0.79 9.78
CA SER A 85 0.13 -1.64 9.74
C SER A 85 1.36 -0.86 9.24
N PRO A 86 1.80 0.20 9.96
CA PRO A 86 2.99 0.96 9.59
C PRO A 86 4.29 0.19 9.86
N PHE A 87 4.23 -0.81 10.72
CA PHE A 87 5.35 -1.68 11.09
C PHE A 87 4.83 -3.10 11.29
N PRO A 88 5.70 -4.13 11.14
CA PRO A 88 5.34 -5.50 11.49
C PRO A 88 4.92 -5.63 12.95
N ALA A 89 3.94 -6.47 13.23
CA ALA A 89 3.38 -6.63 14.58
C ALA A 89 4.44 -7.08 15.61
N ALA A 90 5.42 -7.88 15.19
CA ALA A 90 6.54 -8.32 16.04
C ALA A 90 7.59 -7.22 16.29
N ASP A 91 7.56 -6.12 15.53
CA ASP A 91 8.47 -4.96 15.67
C ASP A 91 7.68 -3.65 15.57
N PRO A 92 6.83 -3.31 16.56
CA PRO A 92 5.87 -2.19 16.48
C PRO A 92 6.50 -0.80 16.30
N LYS A 93 7.81 -0.68 16.50
CA LYS A 93 8.58 0.55 16.29
C LYS A 93 9.43 0.49 15.01
N GLY A 94 9.48 -0.66 14.34
CA GLY A 94 10.31 -0.88 13.15
C GLY A 94 11.82 -0.78 13.42
N THR A 95 12.25 -0.90 14.67
CA THR A 95 13.67 -0.70 15.05
C THR A 95 14.54 -1.88 14.69
N ILE A 96 13.97 -3.09 14.72
CA ILE A 96 14.70 -4.33 14.39
C ILE A 96 14.92 -4.41 12.88
N VAL A 97 13.89 -4.10 12.09
CA VAL A 97 13.94 -4.21 10.63
C VAL A 97 14.54 -2.96 9.96
N ALA A 98 14.65 -1.82 10.65
CA ALA A 98 15.15 -0.57 10.08
C ALA A 98 16.59 -0.66 9.54
N GLY A 99 17.44 -1.51 10.14
CA GLY A 99 18.82 -1.75 9.70
C GLY A 99 18.97 -2.91 8.69
N ALA A 100 17.89 -3.63 8.39
CA ALA A 100 17.93 -4.80 7.53
C ALA A 100 17.83 -4.40 6.05
N THR A 101 18.58 -5.09 5.20
CA THR A 101 18.50 -4.95 3.74
C THR A 101 17.79 -6.17 3.16
N VAL A 102 16.47 -6.13 3.21
CA VAL A 102 15.63 -7.25 2.75
C VAL A 102 15.46 -7.17 1.24
N LYS A 103 15.63 -8.31 0.56
CA LYS A 103 15.53 -8.42 -0.90
C LYS A 103 14.81 -9.68 -1.32
N ILE A 104 14.19 -9.64 -2.49
CA ILE A 104 13.65 -10.83 -3.14
C ILE A 104 14.80 -11.77 -3.52
N ARG A 105 14.75 -13.00 -3.05
CA ARG A 105 15.75 -14.06 -3.29
C ARG A 105 15.43 -14.90 -4.52
N ALA A 106 14.15 -15.18 -4.74
CA ALA A 106 13.70 -16.00 -5.87
C ALA A 106 12.30 -15.55 -6.33
N THR A 107 12.00 -15.83 -7.56
CA THR A 107 10.73 -15.52 -8.25
C THR A 107 10.17 -16.78 -8.90
N GLY A 108 8.93 -16.76 -9.34
CA GLY A 108 8.27 -17.88 -10.02
C GLY A 108 6.94 -18.27 -9.39
N ASN A 109 6.79 -18.08 -8.09
CA ASN A 109 5.50 -18.23 -7.42
C ASN A 109 4.93 -16.84 -7.06
N ARG A 110 3.80 -16.48 -7.64
CA ARG A 110 3.17 -15.16 -7.41
C ARG A 110 2.52 -15.01 -6.03
N TYR A 111 2.32 -16.10 -5.30
CA TYR A 111 1.73 -16.11 -3.96
C TYR A 111 2.78 -16.26 -2.86
N LEU A 112 4.08 -16.31 -3.24
CA LEU A 112 5.17 -16.56 -2.31
C LEU A 112 6.30 -15.54 -2.52
N ALA A 113 6.46 -14.61 -1.58
CA ALA A 113 7.60 -13.72 -1.55
C ALA A 113 8.77 -14.41 -0.86
N GLN A 114 9.72 -14.90 -1.65
CA GLN A 114 10.94 -15.51 -1.13
C GLN A 114 11.98 -14.42 -0.89
N VAL A 115 12.33 -14.18 0.37
CA VAL A 115 13.21 -13.08 0.76
C VAL A 115 14.46 -13.54 1.48
N ASN A 116 15.48 -12.69 1.46
CA ASN A 116 16.67 -12.80 2.30
C ASN A 116 16.99 -11.43 2.93
N GLY A 117 17.90 -11.42 3.89
CA GLY A 117 18.34 -10.20 4.58
C GLY A 117 17.43 -9.77 5.72
N LEU A 118 16.47 -10.61 6.14
CA LEU A 118 15.75 -10.40 7.39
C LEU A 118 16.68 -10.53 8.61
N PRO A 119 16.38 -9.89 9.74
CA PRO A 119 17.01 -10.23 11.01
C PRO A 119 16.84 -11.72 11.35
N ALA A 120 17.80 -12.29 12.09
CA ALA A 120 17.74 -13.70 12.48
C ALA A 120 16.44 -13.99 13.25
N ASN A 121 15.75 -15.06 12.85
CA ASN A 121 14.49 -15.51 13.45
C ASN A 121 13.39 -14.44 13.49
N TYR A 122 13.41 -13.50 12.52
CA TYR A 122 12.42 -12.42 12.45
C TYR A 122 11.03 -13.00 12.18
N VAL A 123 10.04 -12.52 12.94
CA VAL A 123 8.64 -12.96 12.84
C VAL A 123 7.87 -11.97 11.98
N LEU A 124 7.14 -12.48 11.01
CA LEU A 124 6.11 -11.75 10.28
C LEU A 124 4.77 -12.44 10.53
N THR A 125 3.77 -11.65 10.86
CA THR A 125 2.43 -12.14 11.18
C THR A 125 1.45 -11.82 10.06
N GLU A 126 0.38 -12.58 10.03
CA GLU A 126 -0.74 -12.33 9.11
C GLU A 126 -1.24 -10.89 9.25
N GLY A 127 -1.42 -10.20 8.11
CA GLY A 127 -1.78 -8.79 8.07
C GLY A 127 -0.60 -7.81 7.99
N ASP A 128 0.63 -8.21 8.28
CA ASP A 128 1.81 -7.37 8.08
C ASP A 128 1.95 -6.97 6.61
N LYS A 129 2.33 -5.72 6.36
CA LYS A 129 2.44 -5.18 5.00
C LYS A 129 3.89 -5.18 4.51
N MET A 130 4.04 -5.35 3.21
CA MET A 130 5.34 -5.27 2.54
C MET A 130 5.23 -4.43 1.27
N GLN A 131 6.24 -3.58 1.05
CA GLN A 131 6.44 -2.87 -0.21
C GLN A 131 7.64 -3.44 -0.93
N ILE A 132 7.49 -3.72 -2.21
CA ILE A 132 8.57 -4.21 -3.07
C ILE A 132 8.74 -3.22 -4.22
N VAL A 133 9.96 -2.70 -4.38
CA VAL A 133 10.28 -1.80 -5.50
C VAL A 133 10.94 -2.62 -6.61
N TYR A 134 10.42 -2.51 -7.82
CA TYR A 134 10.91 -3.24 -8.98
C TYR A 134 10.82 -2.37 -10.26
N GLY A 135 11.21 -2.91 -11.40
CA GLY A 135 11.31 -2.15 -12.64
C GLY A 135 12.69 -1.51 -12.83
N THR A 136 12.77 -0.43 -13.60
CA THR A 136 14.03 0.30 -13.81
C THR A 136 14.10 1.53 -12.91
N GLN A 137 15.31 2.11 -12.80
CA GLN A 137 15.50 3.33 -12.01
C GLN A 137 14.71 4.52 -12.57
N GLU A 138 14.56 4.59 -13.91
CA GLU A 138 13.78 5.63 -14.60
C GLU A 138 12.26 5.39 -14.51
N ALA A 139 11.84 4.14 -14.32
CA ALA A 139 10.45 3.75 -14.22
C ALA A 139 10.22 2.76 -13.06
N PRO A 140 10.38 3.22 -11.81
CA PRO A 140 10.18 2.37 -10.64
C PRO A 140 8.71 1.98 -10.51
N ARG A 141 8.48 0.72 -10.20
CA ARG A 141 7.17 0.14 -9.91
C ARG A 141 7.12 -0.33 -8.47
N TYR A 142 5.93 -0.33 -7.91
CA TYR A 142 5.70 -0.63 -6.51
C TYR A 142 4.67 -1.75 -6.39
N ALA A 143 5.06 -2.88 -5.83
CA ALA A 143 4.12 -3.89 -5.37
C ALA A 143 3.89 -3.66 -3.87
N PHE A 144 2.63 -3.73 -3.46
CA PHE A 144 2.21 -3.62 -2.07
C PHE A 144 1.35 -4.83 -1.75
N VAL A 145 1.81 -5.64 -0.80
CA VAL A 145 1.21 -6.92 -0.44
C VAL A 145 1.15 -7.07 1.06
N GLU A 146 0.25 -7.92 1.53
CA GLU A 146 0.20 -8.33 2.93
C GLU A 146 0.61 -9.78 3.11
N VAL A 147 1.10 -10.09 4.28
CA VAL A 147 1.40 -11.44 4.74
C VAL A 147 0.08 -12.15 4.99
N SER A 148 -0.14 -13.30 4.36
CA SER A 148 -1.37 -14.09 4.49
C SER A 148 -1.22 -15.33 5.36
N GLN A 149 -0.06 -15.53 5.96
CA GLN A 149 0.22 -16.61 6.90
C GLN A 149 1.45 -16.26 7.74
N ASP A 150 1.39 -16.53 9.04
CA ASP A 150 2.52 -16.32 9.94
C ASP A 150 3.76 -17.07 9.47
N VAL A 151 4.91 -16.43 9.56
CA VAL A 151 6.19 -17.00 9.17
C VAL A 151 7.32 -16.52 10.08
N ILE A 152 8.22 -17.44 10.40
CA ILE A 152 9.45 -17.13 11.13
C ILE A 152 10.62 -17.31 10.16
N GLY A 153 11.40 -16.25 10.00
CA GLY A 153 12.64 -16.30 9.22
C GLY A 153 13.66 -17.24 9.85
N THR A 154 14.52 -17.79 9.02
CA THR A 154 15.63 -18.64 9.50
C THR A 154 16.67 -17.81 10.27
N ALA A 155 17.60 -18.47 10.99
CA ALA A 155 18.75 -17.82 11.61
C ALA A 155 19.64 -17.06 10.57
N GLY A 156 19.61 -17.48 9.31
CA GLY A 156 20.29 -16.80 8.19
C GLY A 156 19.48 -15.67 7.54
N GLY A 157 18.33 -15.29 8.11
CA GLY A 157 17.50 -14.20 7.59
C GLY A 157 16.77 -14.52 6.29
N ILE A 158 16.43 -15.78 6.04
CA ILE A 158 15.69 -16.22 4.87
C ILE A 158 14.25 -16.56 5.29
N ALA A 159 13.27 -16.15 4.49
CA ALA A 159 11.89 -16.55 4.68
C ALA A 159 11.16 -16.72 3.33
N ASP A 160 10.20 -17.63 3.32
CA ASP A 160 9.26 -17.87 2.25
C ASP A 160 7.87 -17.41 2.75
N ILE A 161 7.45 -16.22 2.34
CA ILE A 161 6.31 -15.48 2.90
C ILE A 161 5.12 -15.61 1.95
N ARG A 162 4.03 -16.22 2.40
CA ARG A 162 2.77 -16.20 1.65
C ARG A 162 2.19 -14.80 1.65
N VAL A 163 1.78 -14.33 0.47
CA VAL A 163 1.34 -12.95 0.28
C VAL A 163 0.04 -12.84 -0.52
N TYR A 164 -0.70 -11.76 -0.25
CA TYR A 164 -1.86 -11.34 -1.01
C TYR A 164 -1.88 -9.79 -1.12
N PRO A 165 -2.25 -9.19 -2.25
CA PRO A 165 -2.48 -9.78 -3.55
C PRO A 165 -1.23 -10.42 -4.16
N ARG A 166 -1.41 -11.12 -5.28
CA ARG A 166 -0.30 -11.81 -5.95
C ARG A 166 0.77 -10.86 -6.46
N LEU A 167 2.01 -11.31 -6.40
CA LEU A 167 3.19 -10.60 -6.87
C LEU A 167 3.16 -10.37 -8.40
N PRO A 168 3.75 -9.27 -8.89
CA PRO A 168 3.91 -9.03 -10.31
C PRO A 168 4.77 -10.12 -10.99
N MET A 169 4.41 -10.49 -12.21
CA MET A 169 5.21 -11.46 -13.00
C MET A 169 6.60 -10.91 -13.38
N THR A 170 6.74 -9.59 -13.44
CA THR A 170 7.99 -8.90 -13.81
C THR A 170 8.90 -8.60 -12.62
N LEU A 171 8.60 -9.19 -11.47
CA LEU A 171 9.43 -9.04 -10.28
C LEU A 171 10.81 -9.64 -10.49
N ALA A 172 11.86 -8.88 -10.18
CA ALA A 172 13.25 -9.32 -10.35
C ALA A 172 13.84 -9.82 -9.03
N ILE A 173 14.77 -10.77 -9.13
CA ILE A 173 15.64 -11.17 -8.01
C ILE A 173 16.48 -9.95 -7.60
N GLY A 174 16.68 -9.76 -6.30
CA GLY A 174 17.39 -8.62 -5.74
C GLY A 174 16.51 -7.37 -5.54
N ALA A 175 15.23 -7.39 -5.93
CA ALA A 175 14.30 -6.29 -5.70
C ALA A 175 14.21 -5.96 -4.20
N PRO A 176 14.39 -4.70 -3.78
CA PRO A 176 14.35 -4.31 -2.38
C PRO A 176 12.94 -4.43 -1.81
N VAL A 177 12.87 -4.93 -0.57
CA VAL A 177 11.65 -5.10 0.21
C VAL A 177 11.69 -4.18 1.41
N THR A 178 10.66 -3.37 1.60
CA THR A 178 10.49 -2.47 2.74
C THR A 178 9.40 -3.00 3.66
N LEU A 179 9.73 -3.20 4.92
CA LEU A 179 8.83 -3.66 5.99
C LEU A 179 8.52 -2.55 6.99
N ALA A 180 9.41 -1.57 7.17
CA ALA A 180 9.17 -0.41 8.02
C ALA A 180 8.50 0.70 7.19
N ARG A 181 7.29 1.09 7.55
CA ARG A 181 6.46 2.04 6.82
C ARG A 181 6.29 1.67 5.33
N PRO A 182 5.90 0.42 5.02
CA PRO A 182 5.66 0.01 3.66
C PRO A 182 4.57 0.89 3.04
N ALA A 183 4.81 1.38 1.83
CA ALA A 183 3.92 2.34 1.20
C ALA A 183 3.37 1.80 -0.12
N CYS A 184 2.09 2.00 -0.32
CA CYS A 184 1.41 1.71 -1.58
C CYS A 184 1.48 2.92 -2.52
N ALA A 185 1.82 2.70 -3.78
CA ALA A 185 1.70 3.74 -4.80
C ALA A 185 0.23 3.92 -5.18
N MET A 186 -0.34 5.09 -4.85
CA MET A 186 -1.75 5.41 -4.98
C MET A 186 -1.99 6.55 -5.95
N ILE A 187 -3.17 6.59 -6.49
CA ILE A 187 -3.75 7.73 -7.25
C ILE A 187 -5.07 8.12 -6.59
N ILE A 188 -5.46 9.39 -6.70
CA ILE A 188 -6.79 9.82 -6.24
C ILE A 188 -7.84 9.32 -7.24
N GLN A 189 -8.86 8.63 -6.72
CA GLN A 189 -10.02 8.27 -7.53
C GLN A 189 -10.75 9.56 -7.93
N PRO A 190 -10.98 9.79 -9.23
CA PRO A 190 -11.69 10.98 -9.70
C PRO A 190 -13.02 11.20 -8.98
N THR A 191 -13.37 12.44 -8.75
CA THR A 191 -14.63 12.88 -8.11
C THR A 191 -14.80 12.54 -6.61
N THR A 192 -13.84 11.86 -5.97
CA THR A 192 -13.96 11.50 -4.55
C THR A 192 -13.35 12.53 -3.59
N HIS A 193 -12.52 13.45 -4.09
CA HIS A 193 -11.89 14.45 -3.24
C HIS A 193 -12.90 15.48 -2.72
N LYS A 194 -13.04 15.54 -1.41
CA LYS A 194 -13.83 16.52 -0.66
C LYS A 194 -12.84 17.44 0.07
N PRO A 195 -12.79 18.73 -0.24
CA PRO A 195 -11.83 19.67 0.38
C PRO A 195 -12.17 20.02 1.83
N GLY A 196 -13.32 19.56 2.32
CA GLY A 196 -13.88 19.93 3.62
C GLY A 196 -14.78 21.15 3.58
N THR A 197 -15.55 21.33 4.64
CA THR A 197 -16.48 22.45 4.83
C THR A 197 -15.89 23.41 5.85
N ALA A 198 -15.78 24.69 5.48
CA ALA A 198 -15.33 25.73 6.39
C ALA A 198 -16.44 26.09 7.39
N ARG A 199 -16.12 26.02 8.68
CA ARG A 199 -16.92 26.57 9.78
C ARG A 199 -16.18 27.76 10.38
N ARG A 200 -16.77 28.47 11.34
CA ARG A 200 -16.28 29.74 11.88
C ARG A 200 -14.74 29.88 11.99
N SER A 201 -14.05 28.87 12.49
CA SER A 201 -12.57 28.90 12.70
C SER A 201 -11.84 27.66 12.22
N VAL A 202 -12.55 26.63 11.77
CA VAL A 202 -11.99 25.32 11.40
C VAL A 202 -12.63 24.79 10.11
N THR A 203 -11.91 23.90 9.45
CA THR A 203 -12.42 23.08 8.33
C THR A 203 -12.56 21.64 8.80
N GLU A 204 -13.64 20.99 8.41
CA GLU A 204 -13.94 19.60 8.76
C GLU A 204 -14.54 18.84 7.57
N GLY A 205 -14.56 17.50 7.63
CA GLY A 205 -15.16 16.63 6.60
C GLY A 205 -14.35 16.58 5.30
N ALA A 206 -13.06 16.88 5.35
CA ALA A 206 -12.18 16.65 4.21
C ALA A 206 -11.90 15.15 4.05
N ALA A 207 -12.01 14.63 2.82
CA ALA A 207 -11.85 13.22 2.54
C ALA A 207 -11.45 12.96 1.08
N PHE A 208 -10.91 11.78 0.81
CA PHE A 208 -10.69 11.30 -0.56
C PHE A 208 -10.60 9.78 -0.58
N THR A 209 -10.82 9.18 -1.74
CA THR A 209 -10.54 7.78 -1.99
C THR A 209 -9.31 7.66 -2.87
N ALA A 210 -8.40 6.78 -2.49
CA ALA A 210 -7.20 6.46 -3.26
C ALA A 210 -7.25 5.00 -3.74
N LEU A 211 -6.73 4.77 -4.94
CA LEU A 211 -6.63 3.46 -5.57
C LEU A 211 -5.18 3.13 -5.88
N GLN A 212 -4.78 1.88 -5.71
CA GLN A 212 -3.45 1.42 -6.06
C GLN A 212 -3.17 1.60 -7.55
N LYS A 213 -2.04 2.24 -7.88
CA LYS A 213 -1.51 2.31 -9.23
C LYS A 213 -0.59 1.13 -9.50
N LYS A 214 -1.07 0.11 -10.23
CA LYS A 214 -0.29 -1.09 -10.57
C LYS A 214 0.65 -0.91 -11.75
N ARG A 215 0.28 -0.02 -12.69
CA ARG A 215 1.09 0.31 -13.87
C ARG A 215 1.37 1.80 -13.84
N SER A 216 2.60 2.15 -13.97
CA SER A 216 3.05 3.51 -14.18
C SER A 216 3.31 3.74 -15.66
#